data_096df18a049972e628151648bb5f5d4f
#
_entry.id   096df18a049972e628151648bb5f5d4f
#
_cell.length_a   1.000
_cell.length_b   1.000
_cell.length_c   1.000
_cell.angle_alpha   90.00
_cell.angle_beta   90.00
_cell.angle_gamma   90.00
#
_symmetry.space_group_name_H-M   'P 1'
#
loop_
_entity.id
_entity.type
_entity.pdbx_description
1 polymer ?
#
loop_
_entity_poly.entity_id
_entity_poly.type
_entity_poly.pdbx_seq_one_letter_code
_entity_poly.pdbx_strand_id
1 'polypeptide(L)'
;MRIKYNRDQKIKGNLTRNFDKDYAFLEKALDRSGDIVKNVFYVGGTADIQSIMEEQTDANTDSDTNSIMEGQTDADIDSDTNSIMEEQTDVNTDSDINSAKGQTDANTDSDIGRKTVSKRIVKTTQDNKKIKPKKAAVIYVDGMTDADMVEDFVIRPLLKNKCEKTGQDFLSYVENHVMETVDWKEDESFEDILTDILSGNTLLLLESCPKAIILSTKKYPSRGVGETQQEMVIRGPKDSFTENMRMNTALIRRRIRDSRLKMEHTMVGERSKTDLAIVYMDDLVQPELLEKVRQKVNALSFDGILDGGMVEQLLEENVWTPFPQFQHTERPDKAASGLLEGRIVLVVDNSPGVLILPVTYQMFFQAGDDYYTRFEVASFARLLRFAASLFAIGFPGLYVAIAAFHTEMLPTSFLLSIATARTGIVIPVALEVLLMEFQFELLKEAGIHLPGQLGGTIGIVGGLIVGQAAVEAGIVSTIVVIVVSFTAIASFIVPNESFGAVFRLLKFLFIVTAAIWGIYGYLLTFAALLLHLSQIESFGVPYMLPSVCGENLNYDDKKDHYVRYPFAYMKKRPVFTREGRRIRKR
;
A
#
# COMPACT_ATOMS: atom_id res chain seq x y z
N MET A 1 -24.94 32.20 3.40
CA MET A 1 -25.33 30.80 3.22
C MET A 1 -24.37 29.93 4.05
N ARG A 2 -24.82 29.22 5.08
CA ARG A 2 -23.94 28.34 5.87
C ARG A 2 -23.67 27.09 5.05
N ILE A 3 -22.47 26.95 4.49
CA ILE A 3 -22.02 25.73 3.85
C ILE A 3 -21.89 24.67 4.96
N LYS A 4 -22.82 23.72 5.04
CA LYS A 4 -22.72 22.59 5.93
C LYS A 4 -21.94 21.50 5.22
N TYR A 5 -20.70 21.27 5.67
CA TYR A 5 -19.97 20.06 5.31
C TYR A 5 -20.72 18.85 5.88
N ASN A 6 -21.33 18.07 5.01
CA ASN A 6 -21.94 16.79 5.37
C ASN A 6 -21.07 15.69 4.77
N ARG A 7 -20.41 14.89 5.60
CA ARG A 7 -19.54 13.77 5.20
C ARG A 7 -20.18 12.81 4.19
N ASP A 8 -21.49 12.83 4.11
CA ASP A 8 -22.29 11.90 3.30
C ASP A 8 -22.73 12.45 1.95
N GLN A 9 -22.53 13.73 1.66
CA GLN A 9 -22.98 14.38 0.42
C GLN A 9 -21.79 14.85 -0.42
N LYS A 10 -21.97 14.84 -1.77
CA LYS A 10 -21.06 15.54 -2.68
C LYS A 10 -20.89 16.98 -2.22
N ILE A 11 -19.66 17.45 -2.16
CA ILE A 11 -19.32 18.82 -1.81
C ILE A 11 -19.87 19.71 -2.92
N LYS A 12 -20.83 20.57 -2.61
CA LYS A 12 -21.40 21.54 -3.54
C LYS A 12 -21.22 22.95 -2.98
N GLY A 13 -20.78 23.87 -3.79
CA GLY A 13 -20.62 25.27 -3.42
C GLY A 13 -19.49 25.93 -4.19
N ASN A 14 -19.50 27.26 -4.22
CA ASN A 14 -18.47 28.07 -4.83
C ASN A 14 -17.70 28.83 -3.74
N LEU A 15 -16.50 29.30 -4.08
CA LEU A 15 -15.66 30.15 -3.25
C LEU A 15 -16.45 31.40 -2.79
N THR A 16 -16.25 31.78 -1.52
CA THR A 16 -17.02 32.86 -0.88
C THR A 16 -16.32 34.23 -0.94
N ARG A 17 -15.13 34.32 -1.54
CA ARG A 17 -14.22 35.49 -1.52
C ARG A 17 -13.67 35.82 -0.13
N ASN A 18 -13.87 34.94 0.84
CA ASN A 18 -13.32 35.07 2.18
C ASN A 18 -12.30 33.96 2.38
N PHE A 19 -11.02 34.33 2.34
CA PHE A 19 -9.91 33.39 2.43
C PHE A 19 -10.03 32.44 3.63
N ASP A 20 -10.25 32.97 4.84
CA ASP A 20 -10.28 32.15 6.05
C ASP A 20 -11.46 31.15 6.05
N LYS A 21 -12.60 31.51 5.45
CA LYS A 21 -13.75 30.59 5.31
C LYS A 21 -13.51 29.53 4.26
N ASP A 22 -12.97 29.94 3.12
CA ASP A 22 -12.72 29.04 2.00
C ASP A 22 -11.60 28.07 2.33
N TYR A 23 -10.53 28.55 2.98
CA TYR A 23 -9.43 27.70 3.47
C TYR A 23 -9.91 26.73 4.56
N ALA A 24 -10.65 27.20 5.58
CA ALA A 24 -11.19 26.30 6.61
C ALA A 24 -12.14 25.23 6.07
N PHE A 25 -12.87 25.54 4.98
CA PHE A 25 -13.71 24.57 4.31
C PHE A 25 -12.87 23.49 3.60
N LEU A 26 -11.83 23.90 2.84
CA LEU A 26 -10.91 22.99 2.18
C LEU A 26 -10.13 22.15 3.20
N GLU A 27 -9.63 22.75 4.26
CA GLU A 27 -8.95 22.09 5.36
C GLU A 27 -9.82 20.97 5.97
N LYS A 28 -11.08 21.26 6.25
CA LYS A 28 -12.04 20.28 6.77
C LYS A 28 -12.39 19.18 5.76
N ALA A 29 -12.46 19.50 4.47
CA ALA A 29 -12.71 18.51 3.42
C ALA A 29 -11.54 17.55 3.26
N LEU A 30 -10.31 18.04 3.47
CA LEU A 30 -9.05 17.35 3.36
C LEU A 30 -8.46 16.93 4.74
N ASP A 31 -9.30 16.93 5.79
CA ASP A 31 -8.94 16.48 7.13
C ASP A 31 -8.56 14.99 7.13
N ARG A 32 -7.66 14.60 8.04
CA ARG A 32 -7.13 13.21 8.18
C ARG A 32 -6.50 12.64 6.93
N SER A 33 -5.87 13.48 6.12
CA SER A 33 -5.11 13.08 4.94
C SER A 33 -3.70 13.59 5.06
N GLY A 34 -2.80 12.77 5.61
CA GLY A 34 -1.39 13.12 5.84
C GLY A 34 -0.57 13.23 4.55
N ASP A 35 -1.12 12.78 3.43
CA ASP A 35 -0.54 12.94 2.09
C ASP A 35 -0.83 14.30 1.44
N ILE A 36 -1.53 15.22 2.13
CA ILE A 36 -1.88 16.53 1.60
C ILE A 36 -1.11 17.63 2.31
N VAL A 37 -0.27 18.31 1.54
CA VAL A 37 0.51 19.46 2.01
C VAL A 37 -0.36 20.72 1.95
N LYS A 38 -0.37 21.50 3.03
CA LYS A 38 -1.15 22.72 3.21
C LYS A 38 -0.24 23.82 3.74
N ASN A 39 0.21 24.72 2.90
CA ASN A 39 1.10 25.82 3.27
C ASN A 39 0.37 27.15 3.15
N VAL A 40 0.34 27.93 4.25
CA VAL A 40 -0.20 29.29 4.28
C VAL A 40 0.94 30.27 4.50
N PHE A 41 1.03 31.31 3.67
CA PHE A 41 2.09 32.31 3.75
C PHE A 41 1.57 33.69 3.35
N TYR A 42 2.41 34.72 3.51
CA TYR A 42 2.09 36.10 3.17
C TYR A 42 2.83 36.55 1.91
N VAL A 43 2.11 37.06 0.92
CA VAL A 43 2.69 37.56 -0.33
C VAL A 43 3.48 38.83 -0.07
N GLY A 44 4.74 38.88 -0.53
CA GLY A 44 5.66 40.01 -0.33
C GLY A 44 6.10 40.20 1.14
N GLY A 45 5.95 39.18 1.97
CA GLY A 45 6.46 39.18 3.33
C GLY A 45 7.97 38.94 3.35
N THR A 46 8.71 39.74 4.12
CA THR A 46 10.14 39.53 4.42
C THR A 46 10.27 38.59 5.64
N ALA A 47 9.56 37.49 5.67
CA ALA A 47 9.78 36.49 6.71
C ALA A 47 10.89 35.55 6.22
N ASP A 48 11.92 35.39 7.03
CA ASP A 48 12.97 34.40 6.80
C ASP A 48 12.32 33.03 6.61
N ILE A 49 12.62 32.38 5.49
CA ILE A 49 12.10 31.05 5.14
C ILE A 49 12.43 30.03 6.25
N GLN A 50 13.49 30.24 7.01
CA GLN A 50 13.87 29.42 8.16
C GLN A 50 12.90 29.53 9.35
N SER A 51 12.34 30.72 9.65
CA SER A 51 11.39 30.87 10.77
C SER A 51 10.02 30.23 10.49
N ILE A 52 9.62 30.13 9.21
CA ILE A 52 8.35 29.48 8.83
C ILE A 52 8.48 27.95 8.89
N MET A 53 9.67 27.41 8.60
CA MET A 53 9.94 25.97 8.75
C MET A 53 10.07 25.55 10.23
N GLU A 54 10.61 26.40 11.08
CA GLU A 54 10.74 26.14 12.53
C GLU A 54 9.38 26.21 13.25
N GLU A 55 8.49 27.15 12.90
CA GLU A 55 7.13 27.21 13.49
C GLU A 55 6.23 26.02 13.06
N GLN A 56 6.47 25.40 11.91
CA GLN A 56 5.70 24.22 11.48
C GLN A 56 6.20 22.93 12.13
N THR A 57 7.46 22.85 12.54
CA THR A 57 8.00 21.72 13.32
C THR A 57 7.53 21.76 14.77
N ASP A 58 7.39 22.96 15.36
CA ASP A 58 6.94 23.12 16.76
C ASP A 58 5.42 22.96 16.93
N ALA A 59 4.61 23.29 15.92
CA ALA A 59 3.16 23.12 15.98
C ALA A 59 2.69 21.65 15.93
N ASN A 60 3.55 20.73 15.52
CA ASN A 60 3.28 19.28 15.56
C ASN A 60 3.78 18.61 16.86
N THR A 61 4.49 19.35 17.73
CA THR A 61 5.03 18.81 19.00
C THR A 61 4.25 19.24 20.25
N ASP A 62 3.31 20.19 20.15
CA ASP A 62 2.63 20.77 21.31
C ASP A 62 1.22 20.21 21.62
N SER A 63 0.84 19.04 21.12
CA SER A 63 -0.46 18.45 21.47
C SER A 63 -0.44 17.37 22.55
N ASP A 64 0.73 16.95 23.08
CA ASP A 64 0.76 15.95 24.16
C ASP A 64 1.94 16.13 25.14
N THR A 65 1.97 17.23 25.91
CA THR A 65 2.74 17.24 27.17
C THR A 65 2.18 18.26 28.17
N ASN A 66 1.09 17.90 28.82
CA ASN A 66 0.71 18.48 30.10
C ASN A 66 0.04 17.44 30.99
N SER A 67 0.86 16.59 31.60
CA SER A 67 0.64 16.05 32.94
C SER A 67 1.85 15.18 33.30
N ILE A 68 2.37 15.44 34.48
CA ILE A 68 3.41 14.74 35.23
C ILE A 68 4.77 15.43 35.18
N MET A 69 4.95 16.38 36.07
CA MET A 69 6.19 16.62 36.80
C MET A 69 5.90 17.27 38.12
N GLU A 70 5.86 16.48 39.18
CA GLU A 70 6.27 16.83 40.53
C GLU A 70 6.91 15.58 41.15
N GLY A 71 8.16 15.73 41.61
CA GLY A 71 8.73 14.77 42.56
C GLY A 71 10.21 14.45 42.40
N GLN A 72 11.06 15.31 43.07
CA GLN A 72 12.29 14.93 43.80
C GLN A 72 13.56 14.50 43.04
N THR A 73 14.54 15.34 42.98
CA THR A 73 15.72 15.67 43.88
C THR A 73 16.81 14.59 43.96
N ASP A 74 18.01 15.07 43.60
CA ASP A 74 19.35 14.84 44.17
C ASP A 74 20.03 13.47 44.05
N ALA A 75 21.14 13.46 43.36
CA ALA A 75 22.48 13.18 43.90
C ALA A 75 23.54 13.01 42.79
N ASP A 76 24.43 13.94 42.74
CA ASP A 76 25.90 13.91 42.88
C ASP A 76 26.77 12.92 42.04
N ILE A 77 27.69 13.58 41.29
CA ILE A 77 29.16 13.40 41.25
C ILE A 77 29.69 12.08 40.65
N ASP A 78 30.46 12.09 39.63
CA ASP A 78 31.89 12.38 39.56
C ASP A 78 32.46 12.32 38.14
N SER A 79 33.40 13.21 37.96
CA SER A 79 34.41 13.31 36.91
C SER A 79 35.30 12.08 36.79
N ASP A 80 35.82 11.78 35.62
CA ASP A 80 37.25 11.80 35.31
C ASP A 80 37.63 11.18 33.97
N THR A 81 38.48 11.97 33.33
CA THR A 81 39.72 11.69 32.58
C THR A 81 39.64 11.10 31.17
N ASN A 82 39.91 11.99 30.24
CA ASN A 82 41.16 12.19 29.48
C ASN A 82 41.79 11.02 28.72
N SER A 83 41.95 11.34 27.46
CA SER A 83 43.21 11.26 26.66
C SER A 83 43.43 10.06 25.71
N ILE A 84 44.02 10.47 24.61
CA ILE A 84 44.99 9.78 23.75
C ILE A 84 44.37 9.20 22.46
N MET A 85 44.81 9.51 21.33
CA MET A 85 45.90 10.04 20.54
C MET A 85 45.50 10.06 19.06
N GLU A 86 46.03 11.04 18.42
CA GLU A 86 46.23 11.16 16.96
C GLU A 86 47.00 10.01 16.37
N GLU A 87 46.70 9.67 15.13
CA GLU A 87 47.74 9.28 14.18
C GLU A 87 47.33 9.62 12.74
N GLN A 88 48.19 10.43 12.16
CA GLN A 88 48.24 10.85 10.76
C GLN A 88 48.74 9.70 9.89
N THR A 89 48.29 9.65 8.66
CA THR A 89 49.19 9.32 7.55
C THR A 89 48.72 9.93 6.23
N ASP A 90 49.55 10.81 5.74
CA ASP A 90 49.62 11.36 4.37
C ASP A 90 49.94 10.25 3.37
N VAL A 91 49.42 10.34 2.16
CA VAL A 91 50.19 10.01 0.93
C VAL A 91 49.69 10.86 -0.24
N ASN A 92 50.65 11.67 -0.72
CA ASN A 92 50.70 12.39 -2.01
C ASN A 92 50.63 11.48 -3.24
N THR A 93 50.15 12.03 -4.33
CA THR A 93 50.89 12.14 -5.64
C THR A 93 50.07 12.96 -6.65
N ASP A 94 50.53 14.06 -7.00
CA ASP A 94 51.12 14.73 -8.18
C ASP A 94 50.67 14.22 -9.57
N SER A 95 50.31 15.18 -10.39
CA SER A 95 50.87 15.61 -11.69
C SER A 95 49.88 16.48 -12.46
N ASP A 96 50.16 17.77 -12.61
CA ASP A 96 50.75 18.48 -13.76
C ASP A 96 49.88 18.47 -15.03
N ILE A 97 49.59 19.63 -15.61
CA ILE A 97 50.36 20.42 -16.58
C ILE A 97 49.55 21.62 -17.11
N ASN A 98 50.18 22.82 -16.98
CA ASN A 98 50.34 23.97 -17.91
C ASN A 98 49.13 24.65 -18.58
N SER A 99 48.91 25.87 -18.33
CA SER A 99 49.60 27.13 -18.74
C SER A 99 49.20 27.66 -20.13
N ALA A 100 48.63 28.84 -20.15
CA ALA A 100 48.99 29.87 -21.14
C ALA A 100 48.56 31.26 -20.66
N LYS A 101 49.57 32.11 -20.57
CA LYS A 101 49.52 33.54 -20.31
C LYS A 101 49.07 34.29 -21.57
N GLY A 102 48.54 35.49 -21.37
CA GLY A 102 48.42 36.53 -22.38
C GLY A 102 48.13 37.88 -21.75
N GLN A 103 49.16 38.63 -21.46
CA GLN A 103 49.17 40.04 -21.09
C GLN A 103 48.88 40.92 -22.30
N THR A 104 48.34 42.12 -22.07
CA THR A 104 48.90 43.46 -22.47
C THR A 104 47.89 44.53 -22.03
N ASP A 105 48.23 45.44 -21.10
CA ASP A 105 48.75 46.82 -21.23
C ASP A 105 47.85 47.75 -22.06
N ALA A 106 47.55 48.94 -21.73
CA ALA A 106 47.98 50.02 -20.86
C ALA A 106 47.18 51.29 -21.22
N ASN A 107 46.97 52.09 -20.24
CA ASN A 107 46.92 53.58 -20.23
C ASN A 107 46.24 54.38 -21.35
N THR A 108 45.34 55.27 -20.97
CA THR A 108 45.65 56.72 -21.05
C THR A 108 44.58 57.57 -20.34
N ASP A 109 45.13 58.56 -19.59
CA ASP A 109 44.49 59.68 -18.98
C ASP A 109 43.72 60.57 -19.93
N SER A 110 42.64 61.20 -19.45
CA SER A 110 42.49 62.67 -19.58
C SER A 110 41.33 63.20 -18.72
N ASP A 111 41.71 64.05 -17.88
CA ASP A 111 41.03 65.08 -17.11
C ASP A 111 40.02 65.89 -17.94
N ILE A 112 38.98 66.44 -17.30
CA ILE A 112 38.40 67.79 -17.39
C ILE A 112 36.89 67.75 -17.04
N GLY A 113 36.51 68.55 -16.06
CA GLY A 113 35.17 69.09 -16.01
C GLY A 113 34.39 69.02 -14.70
N ARG A 114 34.87 69.70 -13.66
CA ARG A 114 34.01 70.14 -12.54
C ARG A 114 32.91 71.06 -13.09
N LYS A 115 31.66 70.63 -13.01
CA LYS A 115 30.50 71.55 -12.94
C LYS A 115 29.61 71.20 -11.77
N THR A 116 29.63 72.10 -10.80
CA THR A 116 28.69 72.28 -9.71
C THR A 116 27.27 72.33 -10.25
N VAL A 117 26.44 71.32 -9.90
CA VAL A 117 25.00 71.37 -10.09
C VAL A 117 24.32 71.27 -8.72
N SER A 118 23.64 72.37 -8.44
CA SER A 118 22.83 72.70 -7.32
C SER A 118 21.98 71.54 -6.79
N LYS A 119 22.03 71.29 -5.47
CA LYS A 119 21.11 70.46 -4.71
C LYS A 119 19.70 71.00 -4.81
N ARG A 120 18.88 70.41 -5.68
CA ARG A 120 17.43 70.48 -5.56
C ARG A 120 17.00 69.30 -4.69
N ILE A 121 16.72 69.61 -3.44
CA ILE A 121 16.04 68.70 -2.50
C ILE A 121 14.63 68.50 -3.02
N VAL A 122 14.40 67.44 -3.78
CA VAL A 122 13.05 66.89 -3.97
C VAL A 122 12.69 66.20 -2.70
N LYS A 123 11.85 66.83 -1.88
CA LYS A 123 11.13 66.15 -0.79
C LYS A 123 10.21 65.12 -1.44
N THR A 124 10.71 63.88 -1.58
CA THR A 124 9.85 62.73 -1.80
C THR A 124 9.14 62.45 -0.48
N THR A 125 7.92 62.86 -0.41
CA THR A 125 6.97 62.45 0.61
C THR A 125 6.82 60.94 0.43
N GLN A 126 7.58 60.19 1.24
CA GLN A 126 7.32 58.76 1.43
C GLN A 126 6.03 58.66 2.24
N ASP A 127 4.90 58.53 1.54
CA ASP A 127 3.70 57.95 2.09
C ASP A 127 4.01 56.47 2.37
N ASN A 128 4.54 56.22 3.57
CA ASN A 128 4.65 54.87 4.15
C ASN A 128 3.23 54.40 4.51
N LYS A 129 2.36 54.16 3.52
CA LYS A 129 1.23 53.26 3.68
C LYS A 129 1.81 51.89 4.00
N LYS A 130 1.72 51.46 5.27
CA LYS A 130 1.99 50.06 5.65
C LYS A 130 1.10 49.16 4.80
N ILE A 131 1.65 48.59 3.73
CA ILE A 131 0.98 47.61 2.89
C ILE A 131 0.71 46.42 3.82
N LYS A 132 -0.57 46.08 4.03
CA LYS A 132 -0.92 44.86 4.76
C LYS A 132 -0.56 43.66 3.87
N PRO A 133 0.28 42.74 4.36
CA PRO A 133 0.62 41.55 3.63
C PRO A 133 -0.66 40.72 3.40
N LYS A 134 -0.79 40.15 2.21
CA LYS A 134 -1.95 39.34 1.81
C LYS A 134 -1.66 37.87 2.03
N LYS A 135 -2.65 37.16 2.54
CA LYS A 135 -2.56 35.71 2.73
C LYS A 135 -2.66 34.97 1.40
N ALA A 136 -1.85 33.96 1.23
CA ALA A 136 -1.94 32.97 0.17
C ALA A 136 -1.85 31.56 0.79
N ALA A 137 -2.54 30.60 0.19
CA ALA A 137 -2.41 29.20 0.58
C ALA A 137 -2.13 28.34 -0.64
N VAL A 138 -1.20 27.42 -0.51
CA VAL A 138 -0.89 26.39 -1.48
C VAL A 138 -1.29 25.04 -0.91
N ILE A 139 -2.09 24.27 -1.67
CA ILE A 139 -2.54 22.94 -1.27
C ILE A 139 -2.28 21.96 -2.42
N TYR A 140 -1.58 20.87 -2.13
CA TYR A 140 -1.29 19.81 -3.11
C TYR A 140 -1.12 18.44 -2.45
N VAL A 141 -1.12 17.38 -3.27
CA VAL A 141 -0.90 15.99 -2.81
C VAL A 141 0.57 15.64 -2.95
N ASP A 142 1.21 15.27 -1.83
CA ASP A 142 2.59 14.79 -1.81
C ASP A 142 2.73 13.48 -2.61
N GLY A 143 3.84 13.33 -3.33
CA GLY A 143 4.07 12.17 -4.21
C GLY A 143 3.31 12.17 -5.54
N MET A 144 2.35 13.08 -5.76
CA MET A 144 1.65 13.26 -7.04
C MET A 144 1.95 14.60 -7.71
N THR A 145 2.55 15.52 -6.97
CA THR A 145 2.88 16.89 -7.39
C THR A 145 4.38 17.07 -7.41
N ASP A 146 4.90 17.86 -8.33
CA ASP A 146 6.29 18.31 -8.33
C ASP A 146 6.47 19.41 -7.29
N ALA A 147 6.91 19.04 -6.09
CA ALA A 147 7.10 19.96 -4.97
C ALA A 147 8.18 21.02 -5.28
N ASP A 148 9.24 20.63 -5.97
CA ASP A 148 10.31 21.55 -6.38
C ASP A 148 9.77 22.63 -7.32
N MET A 149 8.92 22.21 -8.29
CA MET A 149 8.25 23.12 -9.20
C MET A 149 7.32 24.10 -8.47
N VAL A 150 6.58 23.63 -7.47
CA VAL A 150 5.70 24.46 -6.65
C VAL A 150 6.52 25.46 -5.83
N GLU A 151 7.61 25.03 -5.24
CA GLU A 151 8.47 25.92 -4.43
C GLU A 151 9.15 26.98 -5.31
N ASP A 152 9.81 26.58 -6.40
CA ASP A 152 10.62 27.46 -7.22
C ASP A 152 9.79 28.42 -8.07
N PHE A 153 8.68 27.96 -8.65
CA PHE A 153 7.90 28.75 -9.60
C PHE A 153 6.60 29.34 -9.04
N VAL A 154 6.19 28.95 -7.83
CA VAL A 154 4.97 29.48 -7.21
C VAL A 154 5.27 30.19 -5.90
N ILE A 155 5.83 29.47 -4.92
CA ILE A 155 6.01 30.02 -3.56
C ILE A 155 7.10 31.10 -3.54
N ARG A 156 8.28 30.82 -4.05
CA ARG A 156 9.41 31.78 -4.04
C ARG A 156 9.10 33.08 -4.80
N PRO A 157 8.49 33.06 -6.01
CA PRO A 157 8.10 34.30 -6.68
C PRO A 157 7.07 35.11 -5.91
N LEU A 158 6.08 34.47 -5.28
CA LEU A 158 5.06 35.13 -4.47
C LEU A 158 5.64 35.77 -3.20
N LEU A 159 6.62 35.16 -2.56
CA LEU A 159 7.31 35.70 -1.40
C LEU A 159 8.17 36.93 -1.75
N LYS A 160 8.82 36.94 -2.93
CA LYS A 160 9.71 38.03 -3.36
C LYS A 160 8.95 39.25 -3.88
N ASN A 161 7.78 39.07 -4.49
CA ASN A 161 7.05 40.14 -5.18
C ASN A 161 6.01 40.80 -4.26
N LYS A 162 6.19 42.10 -3.97
CA LYS A 162 5.21 42.91 -3.25
C LYS A 162 4.14 43.41 -4.20
N CYS A 163 2.87 43.16 -3.89
CA CYS A 163 1.74 43.60 -4.70
C CYS A 163 0.75 44.42 -3.88
N GLU A 164 0.45 45.65 -4.34
CA GLU A 164 -0.53 46.53 -3.72
C GLU A 164 -1.97 46.34 -4.28
N LYS A 165 -2.10 45.58 -5.36
CA LYS A 165 -3.39 45.34 -6.05
C LYS A 165 -4.29 44.42 -5.23
N THR A 166 -5.62 44.55 -5.41
CA THR A 166 -6.64 43.76 -4.69
C THR A 166 -7.64 43.12 -5.63
N GLY A 167 -8.24 42.02 -5.21
CA GLY A 167 -9.31 41.36 -5.97
C GLY A 167 -8.84 40.82 -7.33
N GLN A 168 -9.59 41.13 -8.40
CA GLN A 168 -9.29 40.67 -9.76
C GLN A 168 -7.94 41.22 -10.27
N ASP A 169 -7.59 42.45 -9.91
CA ASP A 169 -6.31 43.06 -10.30
C ASP A 169 -5.12 42.34 -9.64
N PHE A 170 -5.29 41.80 -8.44
CA PHE A 170 -4.30 40.99 -7.76
C PHE A 170 -4.15 39.62 -8.44
N LEU A 171 -5.26 38.98 -8.78
CA LEU A 171 -5.28 37.73 -9.54
C LEU A 171 -4.53 37.89 -10.86
N SER A 172 -4.92 38.88 -11.66
CA SER A 172 -4.29 39.19 -12.96
C SER A 172 -2.79 39.58 -12.83
N TYR A 173 -2.41 40.19 -11.71
CA TYR A 173 -1.00 40.47 -11.45
C TYR A 173 -0.22 39.18 -11.21
N VAL A 174 -0.74 38.26 -10.39
CA VAL A 174 -0.11 36.96 -10.10
C VAL A 174 0.02 36.16 -11.40
N GLU A 175 -1.03 36.11 -12.20
CA GLU A 175 -1.07 35.40 -13.49
C GLU A 175 -0.01 35.91 -14.48
N ASN A 176 0.10 37.22 -14.62
CA ASN A 176 0.95 37.82 -15.67
C ASN A 176 2.40 38.10 -15.25
N HIS A 177 2.69 38.12 -13.94
CA HIS A 177 4.01 38.56 -13.45
C HIS A 177 4.69 37.59 -12.51
N VAL A 178 3.97 36.60 -11.99
CA VAL A 178 4.51 35.66 -11.01
C VAL A 178 4.56 34.25 -11.55
N MET A 179 3.64 33.86 -12.44
CA MET A 179 3.54 32.50 -12.95
C MET A 179 3.90 32.42 -14.44
N GLU A 180 5.18 32.64 -14.75
CA GLU A 180 5.64 32.70 -16.15
C GLU A 180 5.78 31.33 -16.83
N THR A 181 5.81 30.21 -16.10
CA THR A 181 6.25 28.91 -16.64
C THR A 181 5.33 27.72 -16.33
N VAL A 182 4.23 27.92 -15.61
CA VAL A 182 3.32 26.83 -15.24
C VAL A 182 1.97 27.00 -15.91
N ASP A 183 1.48 26.00 -16.60
CA ASP A 183 0.11 25.99 -17.11
C ASP A 183 -0.87 26.07 -15.94
N TRP A 184 -1.85 26.97 -16.03
CA TRP A 184 -2.83 27.20 -15.00
C TRP A 184 -4.24 27.39 -15.53
N LYS A 185 -5.24 27.22 -14.66
CA LYS A 185 -6.63 27.54 -14.92
C LYS A 185 -7.28 28.14 -13.68
N GLU A 186 -8.31 28.96 -13.90
CA GLU A 186 -9.15 29.49 -12.83
C GLU A 186 -10.33 28.53 -12.54
N ASP A 187 -10.69 28.39 -11.25
CA ASP A 187 -11.89 27.65 -10.85
C ASP A 187 -12.56 28.31 -9.64
N GLU A 188 -13.89 28.19 -9.55
CA GLU A 188 -14.70 28.73 -8.45
C GLU A 188 -15.41 27.61 -7.67
N SER A 189 -15.54 26.42 -8.25
CA SER A 189 -16.30 25.30 -7.69
C SER A 189 -15.44 24.49 -6.73
N PHE A 190 -15.88 24.29 -5.50
CA PHE A 190 -15.18 23.41 -4.54
C PHE A 190 -15.08 21.96 -5.02
N GLU A 191 -16.07 21.45 -5.77
CA GLU A 191 -16.04 20.06 -6.30
C GLU A 191 -14.93 19.91 -7.33
N ASP A 192 -14.79 20.88 -8.25
CA ASP A 192 -13.77 20.85 -9.29
C ASP A 192 -12.37 21.10 -8.72
N ILE A 193 -12.22 22.09 -7.81
CA ILE A 193 -10.99 22.38 -7.09
C ILE A 193 -10.47 21.14 -6.35
N LEU A 194 -11.33 20.47 -5.58
CA LEU A 194 -10.93 19.24 -4.87
C LEU A 194 -10.56 18.12 -5.83
N THR A 195 -11.27 17.96 -6.93
CA THR A 195 -10.95 16.96 -7.95
C THR A 195 -9.59 17.23 -8.58
N ASP A 196 -9.26 18.49 -8.83
CA ASP A 196 -7.96 18.89 -9.37
C ASP A 196 -6.82 18.64 -8.39
N ILE A 197 -6.96 19.06 -7.12
CA ILE A 197 -5.96 18.77 -6.07
C ILE A 197 -5.71 17.26 -5.99
N LEU A 198 -6.77 16.47 -5.86
CA LEU A 198 -6.69 15.00 -5.75
C LEU A 198 -6.22 14.31 -7.04
N SER A 199 -6.13 15.06 -8.14
CA SER A 199 -5.53 14.62 -9.41
C SER A 199 -4.05 15.00 -9.55
N GLY A 200 -3.43 15.59 -8.52
CA GLY A 200 -2.02 15.98 -8.51
C GLY A 200 -1.73 17.39 -9.02
N ASN A 201 -2.75 18.22 -9.21
CA ASN A 201 -2.59 19.65 -9.45
C ASN A 201 -2.40 20.39 -8.12
N THR A 202 -1.78 21.56 -8.17
CA THR A 202 -1.62 22.45 -7.01
C THR A 202 -2.69 23.52 -7.02
N LEU A 203 -3.37 23.69 -5.90
CA LEU A 203 -4.25 24.82 -5.65
C LEU A 203 -3.45 26.00 -5.11
N LEU A 204 -3.63 27.18 -5.67
CA LEU A 204 -3.22 28.46 -5.12
C LEU A 204 -4.47 29.29 -4.79
N LEU A 205 -4.74 29.47 -3.50
CA LEU A 205 -5.81 30.30 -2.98
C LEU A 205 -5.25 31.65 -2.54
N LEU A 206 -5.80 32.74 -3.04
CA LEU A 206 -5.34 34.11 -2.77
C LEU A 206 -6.39 34.90 -1.98
N GLU A 207 -5.94 35.70 -1.02
CA GLU A 207 -6.83 36.55 -0.22
C GLU A 207 -7.57 37.57 -1.09
N SER A 208 -8.88 37.71 -0.86
CA SER A 208 -9.78 38.64 -1.56
C SER A 208 -9.98 38.36 -3.06
N CYS A 209 -9.52 37.23 -3.58
CA CYS A 209 -9.77 36.83 -4.96
C CYS A 209 -11.07 36.01 -5.07
N PRO A 210 -11.86 36.21 -6.15
CA PRO A 210 -13.12 35.50 -6.35
C PRO A 210 -12.93 34.07 -6.83
N LYS A 211 -11.75 33.77 -7.38
CA LYS A 211 -11.40 32.49 -7.99
C LYS A 211 -10.08 31.98 -7.42
N ALA A 212 -9.92 30.68 -7.42
CA ALA A 212 -8.66 30.04 -7.12
C ALA A 212 -7.92 29.70 -8.41
N ILE A 213 -6.61 29.60 -8.33
CA ILE A 213 -5.73 29.20 -9.44
C ILE A 213 -5.36 27.74 -9.24
N ILE A 214 -5.58 26.94 -10.26
CA ILE A 214 -5.16 25.53 -10.31
C ILE A 214 -3.96 25.43 -11.25
N LEU A 215 -2.84 24.99 -10.70
CA LEU A 215 -1.56 24.86 -11.39
C LEU A 215 -1.33 23.42 -11.84
N SER A 216 -0.90 23.23 -13.09
CA SER A 216 -0.61 21.91 -13.63
C SER A 216 0.81 21.46 -13.23
N THR A 217 0.91 20.91 -12.03
CA THR A 217 2.18 20.51 -11.40
C THR A 217 2.29 18.98 -11.23
N LYS A 218 1.56 18.22 -12.04
CA LYS A 218 1.50 16.75 -11.92
C LYS A 218 2.85 16.10 -12.19
N LYS A 219 3.29 15.30 -11.22
CA LYS A 219 4.48 14.45 -11.34
C LYS A 219 4.14 13.06 -10.79
N TYR A 220 3.50 12.26 -11.59
CA TYR A 220 3.23 10.89 -11.18
C TYR A 220 4.51 10.08 -11.15
N PRO A 221 4.70 9.22 -10.12
CA PRO A 221 5.78 8.26 -10.13
C PRO A 221 5.58 7.31 -11.33
N SER A 222 6.38 7.50 -12.37
CA SER A 222 6.31 6.74 -13.62
C SER A 222 7.56 5.90 -13.87
N ARG A 223 8.69 6.23 -13.23
CA ARG A 223 9.93 5.45 -13.28
C ARG A 223 10.23 4.87 -11.92
N GLY A 224 10.51 3.57 -11.85
CA GLY A 224 10.76 2.83 -10.61
C GLY A 224 9.55 2.03 -10.10
N VAL A 225 8.34 2.25 -10.66
CA VAL A 225 7.20 1.35 -10.44
C VAL A 225 7.41 0.12 -11.31
N GLY A 226 7.79 -1.00 -10.68
CA GLY A 226 8.01 -2.28 -11.34
C GLY A 226 6.71 -2.95 -11.81
N GLU A 227 6.85 -4.04 -12.53
CA GLU A 227 5.75 -4.98 -12.75
C GLU A 227 5.61 -5.90 -11.53
N THR A 228 4.39 -6.34 -11.24
CA THR A 228 4.12 -7.33 -10.18
C THR A 228 4.89 -8.61 -10.43
N GLN A 229 5.62 -9.09 -9.43
CA GLN A 229 6.39 -10.32 -9.53
C GLN A 229 5.58 -11.54 -9.07
N GLN A 230 4.85 -11.43 -7.99
CA GLN A 230 4.07 -12.52 -7.41
C GLN A 230 2.64 -12.59 -7.93
N GLU A 231 1.99 -11.45 -8.18
CA GLU A 231 0.60 -11.36 -8.65
C GLU A 231 0.51 -10.98 -10.13
N MET A 232 1.20 -11.73 -11.00
CA MET A 232 1.19 -11.47 -12.45
C MET A 232 -0.21 -11.64 -13.03
N VAL A 233 -0.58 -10.74 -13.96
CA VAL A 233 -1.85 -10.79 -14.69
C VAL A 233 -1.62 -10.71 -16.20
N ILE A 234 -2.45 -11.46 -16.94
CA ILE A 234 -2.43 -11.42 -18.40
C ILE A 234 -3.09 -10.14 -18.90
N ARG A 235 -4.14 -9.69 -18.21
CA ARG A 235 -4.93 -8.52 -18.58
C ARG A 235 -5.18 -7.63 -17.37
N GLY A 236 -4.97 -6.31 -17.55
CA GLY A 236 -5.16 -5.33 -16.47
C GLY A 236 -3.91 -4.49 -16.21
N PRO A 237 -3.93 -3.64 -15.18
CA PRO A 237 -2.77 -2.87 -14.75
C PRO A 237 -1.64 -3.80 -14.31
N LYS A 238 -0.41 -3.46 -14.68
CA LYS A 238 0.79 -4.23 -14.33
C LYS A 238 1.67 -3.51 -13.32
N ASP A 239 1.32 -2.28 -12.96
CA ASP A 239 2.05 -1.50 -11.96
C ASP A 239 1.95 -2.13 -10.57
N SER A 240 3.07 -2.16 -9.86
CA SER A 240 3.24 -2.71 -8.52
C SER A 240 3.51 -1.60 -7.51
N PHE A 241 3.26 -1.87 -6.24
CA PHE A 241 3.77 -1.10 -5.13
C PHE A 241 5.29 -1.19 -5.04
N THR A 242 5.90 -0.23 -4.37
CA THR A 242 7.34 -0.10 -4.13
C THR A 242 7.63 -0.09 -2.64
N GLU A 243 8.89 -0.06 -2.25
CA GLU A 243 9.30 0.03 -0.85
C GLU A 243 8.98 1.41 -0.22
N ASN A 244 8.73 2.44 -1.03
CA ASN A 244 8.47 3.78 -0.55
C ASN A 244 6.98 4.01 -0.27
N MET A 245 6.62 4.27 0.99
CA MET A 245 5.23 4.49 1.44
C MET A 245 4.54 5.65 0.69
N ARG A 246 5.25 6.76 0.43
CA ARG A 246 4.65 7.93 -0.26
C ARG A 246 4.30 7.62 -1.70
N MET A 247 5.14 6.86 -2.40
CA MET A 247 4.82 6.37 -3.74
C MET A 247 3.60 5.44 -3.72
N ASN A 248 3.50 4.57 -2.74
CA ASN A 248 2.41 3.62 -2.59
C ASN A 248 1.07 4.32 -2.31
N THR A 249 1.06 5.31 -1.41
CA THR A 249 -0.13 6.14 -1.15
C THR A 249 -0.55 6.93 -2.38
N ALA A 250 0.40 7.49 -3.13
CA ALA A 250 0.14 8.19 -4.40
C ALA A 250 -0.47 7.27 -5.47
N LEU A 251 -0.01 6.01 -5.58
CA LEU A 251 -0.58 5.01 -6.50
C LEU A 251 -2.04 4.66 -6.17
N ILE A 252 -2.38 4.60 -4.88
CA ILE A 252 -3.78 4.43 -4.44
C ILE A 252 -4.61 5.68 -4.76
N ARG A 253 -4.09 6.87 -4.43
CA ARG A 253 -4.75 8.17 -4.67
C ARG A 253 -5.02 8.40 -6.16
N ARG A 254 -4.08 8.06 -7.02
CA ARG A 254 -4.24 8.15 -8.48
C ARG A 254 -5.47 7.39 -8.99
N ARG A 255 -5.85 6.27 -8.32
CA ARG A 255 -7.02 5.46 -8.68
C ARG A 255 -8.31 5.93 -8.03
N ILE A 256 -8.23 6.46 -6.81
CA ILE A 256 -9.40 6.93 -6.04
C ILE A 256 -9.21 8.42 -5.76
N ARG A 257 -9.74 9.26 -6.67
CA ARG A 257 -9.69 10.72 -6.58
C ARG A 257 -10.90 11.24 -5.83
N ASP A 258 -11.02 10.87 -4.55
CA ASP A 258 -12.14 11.23 -3.69
C ASP A 258 -11.61 11.75 -2.35
N SER A 259 -12.14 12.89 -1.88
CA SER A 259 -11.75 13.52 -0.62
C SER A 259 -12.11 12.67 0.61
N ARG A 260 -13.00 11.67 0.45
CA ARG A 260 -13.36 10.70 1.49
C ARG A 260 -12.34 9.58 1.64
N LEU A 261 -11.39 9.45 0.72
CA LEU A 261 -10.22 8.60 0.92
C LEU A 261 -9.31 9.29 1.94
N LYS A 262 -9.11 8.66 3.09
CA LYS A 262 -8.29 9.14 4.19
C LYS A 262 -7.03 8.30 4.33
N MET A 263 -5.94 8.94 4.68
CA MET A 263 -4.62 8.34 4.88
C MET A 263 -4.06 8.87 6.19
N GLU A 264 -4.21 8.12 7.26
CA GLU A 264 -3.72 8.48 8.59
C GLU A 264 -2.31 7.93 8.75
N HIS A 265 -1.34 8.81 8.94
CA HIS A 265 0.06 8.44 9.14
C HIS A 265 0.33 8.23 10.63
N THR A 266 1.06 7.19 10.94
CA THR A 266 1.55 6.86 12.28
C THR A 266 2.92 6.18 12.17
N MET A 267 3.65 6.11 13.26
CA MET A 267 4.93 5.41 13.33
C MET A 267 4.80 4.18 14.21
N VAL A 268 5.45 3.09 13.81
CA VAL A 268 5.45 1.82 14.54
C VAL A 268 6.88 1.33 14.77
N GLY A 269 7.09 0.62 15.89
CA GLY A 269 8.43 0.19 16.31
C GLY A 269 9.16 1.24 17.17
N GLU A 270 9.65 0.82 18.34
CA GLU A 270 10.28 1.74 19.30
C GLU A 270 11.58 2.35 18.76
N ARG A 271 12.40 1.55 18.09
CA ARG A 271 13.70 1.98 17.53
C ARG A 271 13.64 2.25 16.04
N SER A 272 12.92 1.44 15.27
CA SER A 272 12.84 1.61 13.83
C SER A 272 12.04 2.84 13.42
N LYS A 273 11.01 3.22 14.21
CA LYS A 273 10.10 4.34 13.91
C LYS A 273 9.63 4.31 12.46
N THR A 274 9.21 3.12 12.01
CA THR A 274 8.80 2.87 10.64
C THR A 274 7.47 3.54 10.36
N ASP A 275 7.39 4.32 9.29
CA ASP A 275 6.17 4.99 8.88
C ASP A 275 5.11 3.98 8.43
N LEU A 276 3.89 4.16 8.89
CA LEU A 276 2.73 3.35 8.53
C LEU A 276 1.55 4.25 8.22
N ALA A 277 0.87 4.01 7.09
CA ALA A 277 -0.35 4.71 6.75
C ALA A 277 -1.57 3.77 6.84
N ILE A 278 -2.59 4.18 7.60
CA ILE A 278 -3.91 3.54 7.64
C ILE A 278 -4.77 4.21 6.58
N VAL A 279 -5.08 3.49 5.51
CA VAL A 279 -5.84 4.00 4.36
C VAL A 279 -7.25 3.42 4.37
N TYR A 280 -8.27 4.27 4.23
CA TYR A 280 -9.67 3.86 4.26
C TYR A 280 -10.59 4.88 3.57
N MET A 281 -11.81 4.43 3.20
CA MET A 281 -12.89 5.31 2.73
C MET A 281 -13.80 5.71 3.90
N ASP A 282 -13.81 6.97 4.31
CA ASP A 282 -14.53 7.47 5.51
C ASP A 282 -16.05 7.23 5.47
N ASP A 283 -16.63 7.17 4.26
CA ASP A 283 -18.05 6.89 4.08
C ASP A 283 -18.42 5.40 3.97
N LEU A 284 -17.43 4.52 3.75
CA LEU A 284 -17.65 3.10 3.50
C LEU A 284 -17.19 2.20 4.65
N VAL A 285 -16.13 2.58 5.35
CA VAL A 285 -15.57 1.80 6.46
C VAL A 285 -16.54 1.79 7.64
N GLN A 286 -16.63 0.66 8.32
CA GLN A 286 -17.34 0.59 9.61
C GLN A 286 -16.50 1.30 10.69
N PRO A 287 -17.09 2.25 11.45
CA PRO A 287 -16.36 3.00 12.48
C PRO A 287 -15.74 2.10 13.56
N GLU A 288 -16.46 1.05 13.97
CA GLU A 288 -15.99 0.08 14.98
C GLU A 288 -14.74 -0.69 14.51
N LEU A 289 -14.74 -1.11 13.23
CA LEU A 289 -13.60 -1.77 12.62
C LEU A 289 -12.39 -0.83 12.57
N LEU A 290 -12.59 0.42 12.12
CA LEU A 290 -11.52 1.41 12.02
C LEU A 290 -10.91 1.70 13.39
N GLU A 291 -11.75 1.87 14.41
CA GLU A 291 -11.28 2.13 15.76
C GLU A 291 -10.49 0.95 16.33
N LYS A 292 -10.95 -0.29 16.10
CA LYS A 292 -10.23 -1.50 16.50
C LYS A 292 -8.85 -1.58 15.83
N VAL A 293 -8.75 -1.21 14.55
CA VAL A 293 -7.47 -1.19 13.82
C VAL A 293 -6.54 -0.12 14.40
N ARG A 294 -7.03 1.12 14.64
CA ARG A 294 -6.24 2.18 15.26
C ARG A 294 -5.69 1.77 16.62
N GLN A 295 -6.55 1.22 17.47
CA GLN A 295 -6.14 0.76 18.80
C GLN A 295 -5.05 -0.32 18.72
N LYS A 296 -5.18 -1.30 17.81
CA LYS A 296 -4.17 -2.33 17.64
C LYS A 296 -2.87 -1.79 17.08
N VAL A 297 -2.92 -0.91 16.07
CA VAL A 297 -1.72 -0.29 15.47
C VAL A 297 -1.00 0.58 16.51
N ASN A 298 -1.73 1.40 17.27
CA ASN A 298 -1.14 2.25 18.31
C ASN A 298 -0.62 1.45 19.51
N ALA A 299 -1.10 0.24 19.72
CA ALA A 299 -0.64 -0.67 20.78
C ALA A 299 0.57 -1.52 20.37
N LEU A 300 1.04 -1.40 19.12
CA LEU A 300 2.23 -2.11 18.66
C LEU A 300 3.47 -1.58 19.37
N SER A 301 3.97 -2.37 20.32
CA SER A 301 5.24 -2.12 21.01
C SER A 301 6.18 -3.26 20.67
N PHE A 302 7.07 -3.01 19.72
CA PHE A 302 8.10 -3.93 19.29
C PHE A 302 9.38 -3.13 18.99
N ASP A 303 10.56 -3.70 19.25
CA ASP A 303 11.85 -3.00 19.15
C ASP A 303 12.10 -2.43 17.74
N GLY A 304 11.87 -3.23 16.70
CA GLY A 304 12.02 -2.80 15.30
C GLY A 304 11.06 -3.52 14.37
N ILE A 305 10.34 -2.75 13.56
CA ILE A 305 9.46 -3.24 12.50
C ILE A 305 10.12 -2.90 11.17
N LEU A 306 10.54 -3.91 10.42
CA LEU A 306 11.34 -3.75 9.21
C LEU A 306 10.54 -3.92 7.92
N ASP A 307 9.41 -4.63 7.98
CA ASP A 307 8.58 -4.95 6.83
C ASP A 307 7.10 -5.15 7.22
N GLY A 308 6.22 -5.06 6.23
CA GLY A 308 4.79 -5.30 6.37
C GLY A 308 4.43 -6.68 6.92
N GLY A 309 5.22 -7.71 6.62
CA GLY A 309 5.02 -9.06 7.15
C GLY A 309 5.19 -9.16 8.68
N MET A 310 6.02 -8.32 9.29
CA MET A 310 6.10 -8.23 10.75
C MET A 310 4.84 -7.56 11.34
N VAL A 311 4.33 -6.51 10.68
CA VAL A 311 3.09 -5.85 11.07
C VAL A 311 1.92 -6.84 10.99
N GLU A 312 1.84 -7.65 9.94
CA GLU A 312 0.83 -8.69 9.76
C GLU A 312 0.80 -9.63 10.97
N GLN A 313 1.94 -10.25 11.30
CA GLN A 313 2.05 -11.21 12.40
C GLN A 313 1.73 -10.60 13.77
N LEU A 314 2.14 -9.34 14.01
CA LEU A 314 1.89 -8.67 15.29
C LEU A 314 0.44 -8.21 15.47
N LEU A 315 -0.29 -7.99 14.37
CA LEU A 315 -1.69 -7.55 14.40
C LEU A 315 -2.69 -8.71 14.34
N GLU A 316 -2.26 -9.93 14.02
CA GLU A 316 -3.11 -11.11 13.94
C GLU A 316 -3.86 -11.37 15.25
N GLU A 317 -5.13 -11.76 15.15
CA GLU A 317 -5.98 -12.05 16.32
C GLU A 317 -5.74 -13.46 16.85
N ASN A 318 -5.46 -14.39 15.96
CA ASN A 318 -5.17 -15.78 16.30
C ASN A 318 -3.81 -16.19 15.72
N VAL A 319 -2.78 -16.09 16.52
CA VAL A 319 -1.38 -16.40 16.14
C VAL A 319 -1.16 -17.89 15.82
N TRP A 320 -2.02 -18.77 16.34
CA TRP A 320 -1.85 -20.24 16.17
C TRP A 320 -2.53 -20.80 14.91
N THR A 321 -3.31 -19.99 14.21
CA THR A 321 -3.90 -20.44 12.95
C THR A 321 -2.87 -20.35 11.83
N PRO A 322 -2.75 -21.38 10.97
CA PRO A 322 -1.91 -21.25 9.78
C PRO A 322 -2.56 -20.39 8.67
N PHE A 323 -3.84 -20.02 8.81
CA PHE A 323 -4.56 -19.25 7.80
C PHE A 323 -4.28 -17.75 7.93
N PRO A 324 -3.89 -17.06 6.84
CA PRO A 324 -3.60 -15.63 6.88
C PRO A 324 -4.86 -14.82 7.22
N GLN A 325 -4.74 -13.87 8.14
CA GLN A 325 -5.81 -12.98 8.58
C GLN A 325 -5.77 -11.62 7.89
N PHE A 326 -4.77 -11.41 7.04
CA PHE A 326 -4.61 -10.28 6.14
C PHE A 326 -4.44 -10.76 4.71
N GLN A 327 -4.72 -9.91 3.76
CA GLN A 327 -4.35 -10.15 2.38
C GLN A 327 -3.22 -9.23 1.99
N HIS A 328 -2.04 -9.81 1.83
CA HIS A 328 -0.92 -9.11 1.21
C HIS A 328 -1.15 -8.96 -0.29
N THR A 329 -0.83 -7.80 -0.86
CA THR A 329 -0.87 -7.55 -2.30
C THR A 329 0.16 -6.52 -2.74
N GLU A 330 0.82 -6.80 -3.85
CA GLU A 330 1.70 -5.86 -4.55
C GLU A 330 0.90 -4.95 -5.52
N ARG A 331 -0.40 -5.18 -5.67
CA ARG A 331 -1.23 -4.56 -6.71
C ARG A 331 -2.04 -3.37 -6.19
N PRO A 332 -1.77 -2.14 -6.70
CA PRO A 332 -2.54 -0.96 -6.32
C PRO A 332 -4.01 -0.99 -6.75
N ASP A 333 -4.36 -1.72 -7.83
CA ASP A 333 -5.76 -1.87 -8.27
C ASP A 333 -6.56 -2.77 -7.32
N LYS A 334 -5.95 -3.83 -6.78
CA LYS A 334 -6.56 -4.72 -5.79
C LYS A 334 -6.79 -4.00 -4.45
N ALA A 335 -5.80 -3.22 -4.00
CA ALA A 335 -5.93 -2.36 -2.82
C ALA A 335 -7.06 -1.34 -2.99
N ALA A 336 -7.11 -0.64 -4.13
CA ALA A 336 -8.18 0.32 -4.44
C ALA A 336 -9.56 -0.35 -4.50
N SER A 337 -9.68 -1.56 -5.05
CA SER A 337 -10.93 -2.33 -5.05
C SER A 337 -11.39 -2.66 -3.63
N GLY A 338 -10.47 -3.10 -2.75
CA GLY A 338 -10.74 -3.36 -1.35
C GLY A 338 -11.25 -2.13 -0.60
N LEU A 339 -10.62 -0.96 -0.81
CA LEU A 339 -11.06 0.31 -0.23
C LEU A 339 -12.49 0.69 -0.66
N LEU A 340 -12.82 0.49 -1.95
CA LEU A 340 -14.17 0.75 -2.47
C LEU A 340 -15.22 -0.25 -1.95
N GLU A 341 -14.81 -1.35 -1.34
CA GLU A 341 -15.65 -2.29 -0.61
C GLU A 341 -15.80 -1.98 0.88
N GLY A 342 -15.08 -0.97 1.39
CA GLY A 342 -15.11 -0.56 2.79
C GLY A 342 -14.07 -1.29 3.65
N ARG A 343 -13.06 -1.90 3.04
CA ARG A 343 -11.89 -2.47 3.71
C ARG A 343 -10.89 -1.36 4.07
N ILE A 344 -9.98 -1.69 4.95
CA ILE A 344 -8.85 -0.86 5.35
C ILE A 344 -7.59 -1.43 4.68
N VAL A 345 -6.69 -0.56 4.29
CA VAL A 345 -5.38 -0.92 3.74
C VAL A 345 -4.30 -0.31 4.63
N LEU A 346 -3.37 -1.14 5.07
CA LEU A 346 -2.17 -0.69 5.78
C LEU A 346 -1.01 -0.63 4.78
N VAL A 347 -0.42 0.53 4.66
CA VAL A 347 0.78 0.78 3.84
C VAL A 347 1.93 0.97 4.80
N VAL A 348 2.91 0.08 4.75
CA VAL A 348 4.09 0.09 5.62
C VAL A 348 5.29 0.51 4.78
N ASP A 349 6.11 1.40 5.30
CA ASP A 349 7.34 1.79 4.63
C ASP A 349 8.33 0.63 4.56
N ASN A 350 9.23 0.64 3.60
CA ASN A 350 10.17 -0.44 3.28
C ASN A 350 9.52 -1.76 2.84
N SER A 351 8.21 -1.76 2.50
CA SER A 351 7.49 -2.95 2.05
C SER A 351 6.95 -2.77 0.63
N PRO A 352 7.27 -3.66 -0.32
CA PRO A 352 6.77 -3.59 -1.70
C PRO A 352 5.31 -4.02 -1.84
N GLY A 353 4.62 -4.24 -0.75
CA GLY A 353 3.22 -4.63 -0.72
C GLY A 353 2.43 -3.95 0.38
N VAL A 354 1.12 -4.11 0.33
CA VAL A 354 0.20 -3.56 1.32
C VAL A 354 -0.67 -4.66 1.91
N LEU A 355 -1.14 -4.43 3.14
CA LEU A 355 -1.99 -5.36 3.87
C LEU A 355 -3.44 -4.88 3.80
N ILE A 356 -4.34 -5.74 3.34
CA ILE A 356 -5.79 -5.47 3.25
C ILE A 356 -6.50 -6.22 4.36
N LEU A 357 -7.38 -5.53 5.09
CA LEU A 357 -8.23 -6.08 6.14
C LEU A 357 -9.62 -5.43 6.15
N PRO A 358 -10.66 -6.09 6.70
CA PRO A 358 -10.72 -7.50 7.08
C PRO A 358 -10.71 -8.41 5.85
N VAL A 359 -10.26 -9.64 6.02
CA VAL A 359 -10.25 -10.63 4.95
C VAL A 359 -11.34 -11.68 5.14
N THR A 360 -11.71 -12.30 4.03
CA THR A 360 -12.60 -13.46 4.00
C THR A 360 -11.94 -14.55 3.17
N TYR A 361 -12.19 -15.80 3.50
CA TYR A 361 -11.67 -17.00 2.84
C TYR A 361 -11.72 -16.92 1.30
N GLN A 362 -12.83 -16.42 0.77
CA GLN A 362 -13.02 -16.30 -0.69
C GLN A 362 -12.03 -15.36 -1.39
N MET A 363 -11.51 -14.34 -0.70
CA MET A 363 -10.59 -13.36 -1.33
C MET A 363 -9.30 -14.02 -1.81
N PHE A 364 -8.87 -15.08 -1.15
CA PHE A 364 -7.65 -15.79 -1.51
C PHE A 364 -7.78 -16.62 -2.78
N PHE A 365 -9.02 -16.86 -3.26
CA PHE A 365 -9.29 -17.51 -4.54
C PHE A 365 -9.52 -16.52 -5.69
N GLN A 366 -9.65 -15.24 -5.38
CA GLN A 366 -9.86 -14.19 -6.36
C GLN A 366 -8.51 -13.73 -6.92
N ALA A 367 -8.29 -13.93 -8.23
CA ALA A 367 -7.16 -13.36 -8.94
C ALA A 367 -7.53 -12.02 -9.57
N GLY A 368 -6.54 -11.16 -9.81
CA GLY A 368 -6.74 -9.89 -10.50
C GLY A 368 -7.40 -10.05 -11.87
N ASP A 369 -7.02 -11.08 -12.62
CA ASP A 369 -7.58 -11.39 -13.93
C ASP A 369 -9.09 -11.61 -13.94
N ASP A 370 -9.68 -12.08 -12.83
CA ASP A 370 -11.11 -12.33 -12.72
C ASP A 370 -11.96 -11.09 -13.02
N TYR A 371 -11.45 -9.89 -12.75
CA TYR A 371 -12.16 -8.63 -12.92
C TYR A 371 -11.91 -7.98 -14.29
N TYR A 372 -10.90 -8.43 -15.04
CA TYR A 372 -10.53 -7.89 -16.34
C TYR A 372 -10.91 -8.81 -17.52
N THR A 373 -11.30 -10.06 -17.24
CA THR A 373 -11.77 -11.03 -18.22
C THR A 373 -13.30 -11.08 -18.26
N ARG A 374 -13.87 -11.84 -19.19
CA ARG A 374 -15.31 -12.09 -19.25
C ARG A 374 -15.76 -12.92 -18.04
N PHE A 375 -16.97 -12.67 -17.56
CA PHE A 375 -17.47 -13.27 -16.32
C PHE A 375 -17.60 -14.81 -16.40
N GLU A 376 -17.88 -15.36 -17.58
CA GLU A 376 -17.97 -16.80 -17.79
C GLU A 376 -16.61 -17.48 -17.59
N VAL A 377 -15.56 -16.91 -18.19
CA VAL A 377 -14.18 -17.41 -18.08
C VAL A 377 -13.66 -17.28 -16.66
N ALA A 378 -13.89 -16.10 -16.04
CA ALA A 378 -13.52 -15.85 -14.65
C ALA A 378 -14.22 -16.81 -13.68
N SER A 379 -15.51 -17.10 -13.90
CA SER A 379 -16.29 -18.05 -13.09
C SER A 379 -15.76 -19.47 -13.21
N PHE A 380 -15.46 -19.91 -14.44
CA PHE A 380 -14.86 -21.22 -14.66
C PHE A 380 -13.49 -21.35 -13.99
N ALA A 381 -12.61 -20.36 -14.17
CA ALA A 381 -11.30 -20.33 -13.53
C ALA A 381 -11.40 -20.37 -12.01
N ARG A 382 -12.35 -19.63 -11.42
CA ARG A 382 -12.58 -19.61 -9.97
C ARG A 382 -13.08 -20.95 -9.44
N LEU A 383 -14.03 -21.59 -10.13
CA LEU A 383 -14.49 -22.95 -9.79
C LEU A 383 -13.33 -23.96 -9.86
N LEU A 384 -12.49 -23.83 -10.88
CA LEU A 384 -11.30 -24.68 -11.01
C LEU A 384 -10.33 -24.49 -9.84
N ARG A 385 -10.10 -23.25 -9.39
CA ARG A 385 -9.26 -22.96 -8.21
C ARG A 385 -9.82 -23.58 -6.93
N PHE A 386 -11.14 -23.51 -6.71
CA PHE A 386 -11.78 -24.16 -5.57
C PHE A 386 -11.64 -25.69 -5.63
N ALA A 387 -11.88 -26.29 -6.79
CA ALA A 387 -11.69 -27.73 -6.95
C ALA A 387 -10.23 -28.12 -6.74
N ALA A 388 -9.29 -27.38 -7.33
CA ALA A 388 -7.86 -27.62 -7.19
C ALA A 388 -7.40 -27.52 -5.72
N SER A 389 -7.92 -26.57 -4.93
CA SER A 389 -7.57 -26.45 -3.52
C SER A 389 -8.01 -27.66 -2.69
N LEU A 390 -9.19 -28.23 -2.97
CA LEU A 390 -9.65 -29.47 -2.32
C LEU A 390 -8.75 -30.66 -2.68
N PHE A 391 -8.35 -30.75 -3.95
CA PHE A 391 -7.41 -31.77 -4.40
C PHE A 391 -6.02 -31.58 -3.76
N ALA A 392 -5.52 -30.35 -3.71
CA ALA A 392 -4.22 -30.03 -3.13
C ALA A 392 -4.10 -30.44 -1.66
N ILE A 393 -5.16 -30.26 -0.87
CA ILE A 393 -5.19 -30.62 0.54
C ILE A 393 -5.46 -32.11 0.74
N GLY A 394 -6.45 -32.65 0.06
CA GLY A 394 -7.07 -33.91 0.47
C GLY A 394 -6.72 -35.12 -0.39
N PHE A 395 -6.33 -34.94 -1.67
CA PHE A 395 -6.18 -36.05 -2.59
C PHE A 395 -5.12 -37.08 -2.19
N PRO A 396 -3.92 -36.70 -1.71
CA PRO A 396 -2.94 -37.68 -1.25
C PRO A 396 -3.43 -38.48 -0.04
N GLY A 397 -4.05 -37.79 0.95
CA GLY A 397 -4.63 -38.46 2.12
C GLY A 397 -5.79 -39.41 1.75
N LEU A 398 -6.65 -39.00 0.83
CA LEU A 398 -7.74 -39.83 0.32
C LEU A 398 -7.20 -41.09 -0.39
N TYR A 399 -6.16 -40.92 -1.22
CA TYR A 399 -5.51 -42.08 -1.86
C TYR A 399 -4.94 -43.05 -0.82
N VAL A 400 -4.25 -42.56 0.20
CA VAL A 400 -3.73 -43.41 1.31
C VAL A 400 -4.87 -44.13 2.01
N ALA A 401 -5.96 -43.42 2.38
CA ALA A 401 -7.13 -43.99 3.05
C ALA A 401 -7.76 -45.14 2.25
N ILE A 402 -7.91 -44.97 0.96
CA ILE A 402 -8.52 -45.98 0.09
C ILE A 402 -7.56 -47.13 -0.19
N ALA A 403 -6.32 -46.84 -0.58
CA ALA A 403 -5.37 -47.84 -1.01
C ALA A 403 -4.83 -48.72 0.14
N ALA A 404 -4.80 -48.20 1.40
CA ALA A 404 -4.31 -48.94 2.56
C ALA A 404 -5.42 -49.63 3.38
N PHE A 405 -6.63 -49.05 3.45
CA PHE A 405 -7.66 -49.52 4.38
C PHE A 405 -8.98 -49.91 3.69
N HIS A 406 -9.33 -49.27 2.60
CA HIS A 406 -10.66 -49.41 1.98
C HIS A 406 -10.58 -49.76 0.51
N THR A 407 -9.78 -50.77 0.18
CA THR A 407 -9.58 -51.26 -1.19
C THR A 407 -10.87 -51.75 -1.86
N GLU A 408 -11.85 -52.11 -1.06
CA GLU A 408 -13.19 -52.59 -1.52
C GLU A 408 -14.00 -51.47 -2.22
N MET A 409 -13.66 -50.21 -1.99
CA MET A 409 -14.31 -49.08 -2.67
C MET A 409 -13.89 -48.93 -4.12
N LEU A 410 -12.82 -49.62 -4.55
CA LEU A 410 -12.28 -49.52 -5.90
C LEU A 410 -12.86 -50.60 -6.80
N PRO A 411 -13.11 -50.27 -8.08
CA PRO A 411 -13.43 -51.31 -9.08
C PRO A 411 -12.33 -52.35 -9.14
N THR A 412 -12.68 -53.64 -9.30
CA THR A 412 -11.75 -54.76 -9.28
C THR A 412 -10.60 -54.60 -10.29
N SER A 413 -10.90 -54.08 -11.48
CA SER A 413 -9.88 -53.82 -12.50
C SER A 413 -8.84 -52.79 -12.07
N PHE A 414 -9.28 -51.73 -11.37
CA PHE A 414 -8.40 -50.68 -10.84
C PHE A 414 -7.59 -51.18 -9.64
N LEU A 415 -8.22 -51.98 -8.76
CA LEU A 415 -7.52 -52.63 -7.66
C LEU A 415 -6.38 -53.53 -8.13
N LEU A 416 -6.62 -54.32 -9.17
CA LEU A 416 -5.58 -55.17 -9.79
C LEU A 416 -4.45 -54.34 -10.39
N SER A 417 -4.76 -53.21 -11.01
CA SER A 417 -3.77 -52.26 -11.53
C SER A 417 -2.90 -51.70 -10.42
N ILE A 418 -3.50 -51.30 -9.29
CA ILE A 418 -2.74 -50.81 -8.10
C ILE A 418 -1.86 -51.93 -7.55
N ALA A 419 -2.39 -53.13 -7.37
CA ALA A 419 -1.67 -54.29 -6.87
C ALA A 419 -0.45 -54.63 -7.76
N THR A 420 -0.65 -54.63 -9.08
CA THR A 420 0.43 -54.89 -10.05
C THR A 420 1.49 -53.76 -10.00
N ALA A 421 1.08 -52.52 -9.97
CA ALA A 421 2.01 -51.38 -9.88
C ALA A 421 2.83 -51.34 -8.57
N ARG A 422 2.39 -52.05 -7.56
CA ARG A 422 3.08 -52.17 -6.26
C ARG A 422 3.84 -53.46 -6.09
N THR A 423 3.87 -54.29 -7.09
CA THR A 423 4.64 -55.57 -7.04
C THR A 423 6.13 -55.26 -6.90
N GLY A 424 6.76 -55.81 -5.83
CA GLY A 424 8.16 -55.56 -5.53
C GLY A 424 8.49 -54.38 -4.65
N ILE A 425 7.49 -53.54 -4.30
CA ILE A 425 7.68 -52.40 -3.39
C ILE A 425 7.47 -52.87 -1.94
N VAL A 426 8.46 -52.62 -1.09
CA VAL A 426 8.45 -53.05 0.32
C VAL A 426 7.81 -52.00 1.25
N ILE A 427 7.78 -50.74 0.84
CA ILE A 427 7.34 -49.61 1.64
C ILE A 427 5.80 -49.52 1.71
N PRO A 428 5.20 -49.24 2.88
CA PRO A 428 3.75 -48.98 2.98
C PRO A 428 3.32 -47.77 2.16
N VAL A 429 2.10 -47.80 1.60
CA VAL A 429 1.54 -46.69 0.75
C VAL A 429 1.66 -45.32 1.39
N ALA A 430 1.37 -45.22 2.67
CA ALA A 430 1.45 -43.95 3.41
C ALA A 430 2.87 -43.37 3.42
N LEU A 431 3.86 -44.24 3.58
CA LEU A 431 5.28 -43.81 3.59
C LEU A 431 5.78 -43.46 2.20
N GLU A 432 5.31 -44.18 1.13
CA GLU A 432 5.60 -43.82 -0.26
C GLU A 432 5.08 -42.40 -0.56
N VAL A 433 3.83 -42.10 -0.19
CA VAL A 433 3.20 -40.81 -0.43
C VAL A 433 3.90 -39.70 0.39
N LEU A 434 4.18 -39.94 1.67
CA LEU A 434 4.90 -38.98 2.52
C LEU A 434 6.29 -38.66 1.97
N LEU A 435 7.05 -39.68 1.54
CA LEU A 435 8.39 -39.52 0.99
C LEU A 435 8.36 -38.67 -0.28
N MET A 436 7.44 -38.97 -1.19
CA MET A 436 7.30 -38.24 -2.47
C MET A 436 6.80 -36.79 -2.25
N GLU A 437 5.84 -36.57 -1.34
CA GLU A 437 5.37 -35.23 -1.02
C GLU A 437 6.46 -34.39 -0.33
N PHE A 438 7.21 -35.00 0.60
CA PHE A 438 8.35 -34.33 1.25
C PHE A 438 9.42 -33.96 0.22
N GLN A 439 9.75 -34.89 -0.69
CA GLN A 439 10.72 -34.62 -1.74
C GLN A 439 10.27 -33.50 -2.68
N PHE A 440 8.97 -33.44 -3.01
CA PHE A 440 8.41 -32.36 -3.80
C PHE A 440 8.53 -31.01 -3.07
N GLU A 441 8.29 -30.95 -1.76
CA GLU A 441 8.51 -29.72 -0.98
C GLU A 441 9.98 -29.30 -0.96
N LEU A 442 10.93 -30.24 -0.84
CA LEU A 442 12.36 -29.92 -0.95
C LEU A 442 12.72 -29.34 -2.32
N LEU A 443 12.18 -29.89 -3.39
CA LEU A 443 12.41 -29.36 -4.75
C LEU A 443 11.84 -27.95 -4.92
N LYS A 444 10.66 -27.70 -4.37
CA LYS A 444 10.03 -26.36 -4.38
C LYS A 444 10.85 -25.36 -3.60
N GLU A 445 11.25 -25.70 -2.38
CA GLU A 445 12.07 -24.84 -1.51
C GLU A 445 13.41 -24.50 -2.17
N ALA A 446 14.08 -25.51 -2.74
CA ALA A 446 15.29 -25.28 -3.51
C ALA A 446 15.06 -24.36 -4.72
N GLY A 447 13.90 -24.50 -5.38
CA GLY A 447 13.52 -23.66 -6.52
C GLY A 447 13.34 -22.19 -6.19
N ILE A 448 12.85 -21.86 -5.00
CA ILE A 448 12.66 -20.47 -4.52
C ILE A 448 14.00 -19.77 -4.31
N HIS A 449 15.02 -20.50 -3.84
CA HIS A 449 16.34 -19.94 -3.55
C HIS A 449 17.25 -19.81 -4.79
N LEU A 450 16.84 -20.32 -5.93
CA LEU A 450 17.64 -20.25 -7.15
C LEU A 450 17.29 -18.97 -7.95
N PRO A 451 18.30 -18.24 -8.46
CA PRO A 451 18.07 -16.99 -9.16
C PRO A 451 17.40 -17.22 -10.53
N GLY A 452 16.35 -16.45 -10.80
CA GLY A 452 15.73 -16.33 -12.12
C GLY A 452 15.07 -17.61 -12.66
N GLN A 453 15.17 -17.82 -13.96
CA GLN A 453 14.49 -18.92 -14.66
C GLN A 453 15.04 -20.32 -14.34
N LEU A 454 16.19 -20.41 -13.67
CA LEU A 454 16.81 -21.69 -13.33
C LEU A 454 16.00 -22.47 -12.29
N GLY A 455 15.34 -21.79 -11.35
CA GLY A 455 14.52 -22.42 -10.32
C GLY A 455 13.37 -23.26 -10.90
N GLY A 456 12.64 -22.71 -11.88
CA GLY A 456 11.58 -23.43 -12.57
C GLY A 456 12.07 -24.66 -13.37
N THR A 457 13.21 -24.52 -14.04
CA THR A 457 13.80 -25.60 -14.83
C THR A 457 14.28 -26.75 -13.92
N ILE A 458 14.95 -26.46 -12.83
CA ILE A 458 15.42 -27.46 -11.88
C ILE A 458 14.25 -28.17 -11.18
N GLY A 459 13.19 -27.43 -10.85
CA GLY A 459 11.96 -28.02 -10.29
C GLY A 459 11.32 -29.05 -11.22
N ILE A 460 11.22 -28.75 -12.50
CA ILE A 460 10.63 -29.66 -13.50
C ILE A 460 11.55 -30.85 -13.76
N VAL A 461 12.81 -30.61 -14.08
CA VAL A 461 13.79 -31.65 -14.42
C VAL A 461 14.08 -32.53 -13.22
N GLY A 462 14.28 -31.92 -12.03
CA GLY A 462 14.49 -32.66 -10.78
C GLY A 462 13.29 -33.52 -10.43
N GLY A 463 12.06 -33.01 -10.51
CA GLY A 463 10.85 -33.78 -10.25
C GLY A 463 10.67 -34.97 -11.19
N LEU A 464 10.94 -34.78 -12.49
CA LEU A 464 10.84 -35.85 -13.48
C LEU A 464 11.91 -36.92 -13.27
N ILE A 465 13.19 -36.53 -13.16
CA ILE A 465 14.32 -37.49 -13.01
C ILE A 465 14.19 -38.27 -11.71
N VAL A 466 13.92 -37.59 -10.61
CA VAL A 466 13.84 -38.24 -9.31
C VAL A 466 12.60 -39.11 -9.20
N GLY A 467 11.45 -38.66 -9.74
CA GLY A 467 10.23 -39.47 -9.80
C GLY A 467 10.42 -40.74 -10.63
N GLN A 468 11.08 -40.64 -11.78
CA GLN A 468 11.37 -41.79 -12.63
C GLN A 468 12.37 -42.74 -11.97
N ALA A 469 13.46 -42.23 -11.42
CA ALA A 469 14.45 -43.04 -10.73
C ALA A 469 13.89 -43.77 -9.50
N ALA A 470 12.99 -43.13 -8.75
CA ALA A 470 12.31 -43.75 -7.61
C ALA A 470 11.38 -44.93 -8.02
N VAL A 471 10.73 -44.81 -9.17
CA VAL A 471 9.91 -45.91 -9.75
C VAL A 471 10.82 -47.03 -10.26
N GLU A 472 11.86 -46.74 -11.02
CA GLU A 472 12.80 -47.71 -11.57
C GLU A 472 13.55 -48.46 -10.42
N ALA A 473 13.87 -47.78 -9.34
CA ALA A 473 14.47 -48.41 -8.14
C ALA A 473 13.45 -49.23 -7.32
N GLY A 474 12.17 -49.26 -7.65
CA GLY A 474 11.14 -49.94 -6.88
C GLY A 474 10.89 -49.36 -5.49
N ILE A 475 11.22 -48.08 -5.27
CA ILE A 475 11.00 -47.40 -4.01
C ILE A 475 9.55 -46.93 -3.88
N VAL A 476 8.97 -46.40 -4.98
CA VAL A 476 7.59 -45.92 -5.03
C VAL A 476 6.85 -46.47 -6.23
N SER A 477 5.52 -46.57 -6.12
CA SER A 477 4.68 -47.00 -7.22
C SER A 477 4.42 -45.87 -8.22
N THR A 478 4.23 -46.21 -9.48
CA THR A 478 3.86 -45.25 -10.54
C THR A 478 2.60 -44.47 -10.19
N ILE A 479 1.63 -45.09 -9.51
CA ILE A 479 0.37 -44.46 -9.14
C ILE A 479 0.59 -43.36 -8.09
N VAL A 480 1.49 -43.61 -7.12
CA VAL A 480 1.87 -42.58 -6.13
C VAL A 480 2.48 -41.37 -6.83
N VAL A 481 3.37 -41.58 -7.82
CA VAL A 481 3.97 -40.46 -8.57
C VAL A 481 2.88 -39.65 -9.30
N ILE A 482 1.86 -40.32 -9.88
CA ILE A 482 0.73 -39.63 -10.54
C ILE A 482 -0.07 -38.82 -9.51
N VAL A 483 -0.40 -39.39 -8.34
CA VAL A 483 -1.15 -38.71 -7.26
C VAL A 483 -0.43 -37.48 -6.79
N VAL A 484 0.87 -37.60 -6.48
CA VAL A 484 1.71 -36.49 -5.99
C VAL A 484 1.87 -35.41 -7.05
N SER A 485 2.12 -35.80 -8.32
CA SER A 485 2.24 -34.84 -9.42
C SER A 485 0.94 -34.04 -9.64
N PHE A 486 -0.22 -34.71 -9.57
CA PHE A 486 -1.51 -34.05 -9.68
C PHE A 486 -1.75 -33.07 -8.52
N THR A 487 -1.42 -33.47 -7.31
CA THR A 487 -1.49 -32.64 -6.09
C THR A 487 -0.59 -31.42 -6.21
N ALA A 488 0.62 -31.62 -6.71
CA ALA A 488 1.57 -30.55 -6.94
C ALA A 488 1.02 -29.49 -7.92
N ILE A 489 0.52 -29.94 -9.08
CA ILE A 489 -0.11 -29.05 -10.06
C ILE A 489 -1.31 -28.31 -9.45
N ALA A 490 -2.15 -29.01 -8.68
CA ALA A 490 -3.31 -28.42 -8.03
C ALA A 490 -2.90 -27.32 -7.01
N SER A 491 -1.77 -27.49 -6.31
CA SER A 491 -1.28 -26.50 -5.35
C SER A 491 -0.81 -25.19 -5.98
N PHE A 492 -0.36 -25.19 -7.24
CA PHE A 492 0.05 -23.98 -7.97
C PHE A 492 -1.11 -23.16 -8.52
N ILE A 493 -2.33 -23.71 -8.55
CA ILE A 493 -3.50 -23.01 -9.10
C ILE A 493 -4.04 -21.96 -8.11
N VAL A 494 -3.71 -22.06 -6.82
CA VAL A 494 -4.12 -21.10 -5.79
C VAL A 494 -3.37 -19.78 -5.98
N PRO A 495 -4.08 -18.64 -6.20
CA PRO A 495 -3.43 -17.40 -6.61
C PRO A 495 -2.67 -16.68 -5.49
N ASN A 496 -3.01 -16.93 -4.23
CA ASN A 496 -2.32 -16.34 -3.07
C ASN A 496 -1.34 -17.34 -2.49
N GLU A 497 -0.05 -16.99 -2.44
CA GLU A 497 1.01 -17.91 -2.04
C GLU A 497 0.96 -18.26 -0.55
N SER A 498 0.72 -17.27 0.33
CA SER A 498 0.60 -17.51 1.78
C SER A 498 -0.54 -18.48 2.09
N PHE A 499 -1.68 -18.32 1.40
CA PHE A 499 -2.81 -19.23 1.53
C PHE A 499 -2.51 -20.62 0.93
N GLY A 500 -1.80 -20.69 -0.20
CA GLY A 500 -1.34 -21.94 -0.81
C GLY A 500 -0.36 -22.71 0.09
N ALA A 501 0.49 -22.00 0.86
CA ALA A 501 1.40 -22.61 1.83
C ALA A 501 0.67 -23.36 2.95
N VAL A 502 -0.49 -22.83 3.39
CA VAL A 502 -1.33 -23.53 4.37
C VAL A 502 -1.79 -24.88 3.84
N PHE A 503 -2.18 -24.97 2.59
CA PHE A 503 -2.62 -26.24 1.98
C PHE A 503 -1.50 -27.27 1.91
N ARG A 504 -0.27 -26.80 1.63
CA ARG A 504 0.93 -27.65 1.63
C ARG A 504 1.24 -28.21 3.02
N LEU A 505 1.05 -27.42 4.06
CA LEU A 505 1.20 -27.87 5.43
C LEU A 505 0.11 -28.89 5.82
N LEU A 506 -1.15 -28.55 5.54
CA LEU A 506 -2.30 -29.37 5.94
C LEU A 506 -2.35 -30.73 5.22
N LYS A 507 -1.86 -30.85 3.98
CA LYS A 507 -1.86 -32.14 3.27
C LYS A 507 -1.12 -33.23 4.04
N PHE A 508 -0.01 -32.90 4.74
CA PHE A 508 0.71 -33.86 5.58
C PHE A 508 -0.16 -34.35 6.74
N LEU A 509 -0.93 -33.45 7.35
CA LEU A 509 -1.87 -33.84 8.40
C LEU A 509 -2.94 -34.81 7.87
N PHE A 510 -3.49 -34.56 6.68
CA PHE A 510 -4.45 -35.46 6.05
C PHE A 510 -3.85 -36.83 5.71
N ILE A 511 -2.58 -36.87 5.23
CA ILE A 511 -1.89 -38.13 4.93
C ILE A 511 -1.67 -38.94 6.23
N VAL A 512 -1.18 -38.29 7.29
CA VAL A 512 -0.89 -38.96 8.58
C VAL A 512 -2.17 -39.51 9.22
N THR A 513 -3.22 -38.71 9.30
CA THR A 513 -4.50 -39.13 9.89
C THR A 513 -5.16 -40.25 9.08
N ALA A 514 -5.06 -40.18 7.75
CA ALA A 514 -5.50 -41.25 6.84
C ALA A 514 -4.66 -42.52 7.00
N ALA A 515 -3.36 -42.41 7.23
CA ALA A 515 -2.48 -43.55 7.45
C ALA A 515 -2.78 -44.29 8.77
N ILE A 516 -3.29 -43.62 9.79
CA ILE A 516 -3.60 -44.20 11.10
C ILE A 516 -5.03 -44.78 11.14
N TRP A 517 -6.02 -44.02 10.67
CA TRP A 517 -7.45 -44.33 10.83
C TRP A 517 -8.21 -44.50 9.51
N GLY A 518 -7.51 -44.55 8.37
CA GLY A 518 -8.12 -44.67 7.06
C GLY A 518 -9.09 -43.50 6.76
N ILE A 519 -10.22 -43.82 6.14
CA ILE A 519 -11.21 -42.82 5.73
C ILE A 519 -11.85 -42.07 6.91
N TYR A 520 -11.93 -42.73 8.10
CA TYR A 520 -12.44 -42.07 9.30
C TYR A 520 -11.51 -40.95 9.76
N GLY A 521 -10.19 -41.18 9.77
CA GLY A 521 -9.21 -40.16 10.07
C GLY A 521 -9.24 -39.00 9.09
N TYR A 522 -9.37 -39.30 7.80
CA TYR A 522 -9.51 -38.32 6.75
C TYR A 522 -10.74 -37.42 6.97
N LEU A 523 -11.94 -38.02 7.20
CA LEU A 523 -13.18 -37.29 7.41
C LEU A 523 -13.16 -36.46 8.70
N LEU A 524 -12.55 -37.01 9.78
CA LEU A 524 -12.42 -36.29 11.05
C LEU A 524 -11.51 -35.06 10.88
N THR A 525 -10.40 -35.19 10.18
CA THR A 525 -9.49 -34.06 9.88
C THR A 525 -10.20 -33.01 9.03
N PHE A 526 -10.99 -33.44 8.04
CA PHE A 526 -11.76 -32.52 7.22
C PHE A 526 -12.82 -31.76 8.03
N ALA A 527 -13.54 -32.45 8.92
CA ALA A 527 -14.50 -31.82 9.81
C ALA A 527 -13.83 -30.85 10.80
N ALA A 528 -12.69 -31.24 11.36
CA ALA A 528 -11.90 -30.36 12.24
C ALA A 528 -11.40 -29.11 11.51
N LEU A 529 -10.96 -29.24 10.26
CA LEU A 529 -10.58 -28.10 9.42
C LEU A 529 -11.76 -27.14 9.19
N LEU A 530 -12.94 -27.66 8.85
CA LEU A 530 -14.14 -26.82 8.65
C LEU A 530 -14.57 -26.11 9.94
N LEU A 531 -14.50 -26.79 11.07
CA LEU A 531 -14.77 -26.18 12.39
C LEU A 531 -13.77 -25.07 12.70
N HIS A 532 -12.48 -25.33 12.47
CA HIS A 532 -11.43 -24.33 12.67
C HIS A 532 -11.66 -23.08 11.80
N LEU A 533 -11.89 -23.26 10.49
CA LEU A 533 -12.17 -22.15 9.58
C LEU A 533 -13.42 -21.35 9.97
N SER A 534 -14.43 -22.01 10.53
CA SER A 534 -15.67 -21.32 10.97
C SER A 534 -15.49 -20.49 12.25
N GLN A 535 -14.43 -20.74 13.03
CA GLN A 535 -14.10 -20.01 14.25
C GLN A 535 -13.15 -18.83 14.03
N ILE A 536 -12.49 -18.78 12.87
CA ILE A 536 -11.58 -17.68 12.55
C ILE A 536 -12.38 -16.42 12.25
N GLU A 537 -11.95 -15.31 12.83
CA GLU A 537 -12.42 -13.97 12.55
C GLU A 537 -11.24 -13.09 12.12
N SER A 538 -11.49 -12.16 11.22
CA SER A 538 -10.57 -11.09 10.86
C SER A 538 -11.16 -9.78 11.32
N PHE A 539 -10.64 -9.22 12.42
CA PHE A 539 -11.09 -7.96 13.02
C PHE A 539 -12.61 -7.93 13.33
N GLY A 540 -13.18 -9.08 13.77
CA GLY A 540 -14.60 -9.22 14.08
C GLY A 540 -15.48 -9.53 12.86
N VAL A 541 -14.90 -9.79 11.69
CA VAL A 541 -15.60 -10.28 10.51
C VAL A 541 -15.35 -11.79 10.38
N PRO A 542 -16.41 -12.63 10.32
CA PRO A 542 -16.23 -14.06 10.15
C PRO A 542 -15.47 -14.42 8.87
N TYR A 543 -14.43 -15.24 9.02
CA TYR A 543 -13.53 -15.58 7.90
C TYR A 543 -14.24 -16.33 6.75
N MET A 544 -15.17 -17.21 7.08
CA MET A 544 -15.96 -18.01 6.13
C MET A 544 -17.13 -17.25 5.49
N LEU A 545 -17.23 -15.95 5.71
CA LEU A 545 -18.27 -15.13 5.06
C LEU A 545 -18.08 -15.15 3.51
N PRO A 546 -19.11 -15.31 2.67
CA PRO A 546 -20.55 -15.46 2.96
C PRO A 546 -21.02 -16.93 3.01
N SER A 547 -20.14 -17.91 3.12
CA SER A 547 -20.50 -19.34 3.13
C SER A 547 -21.17 -19.75 4.45
N VAL A 548 -20.63 -19.29 5.58
CA VAL A 548 -21.21 -19.46 6.91
C VAL A 548 -21.84 -18.14 7.33
N CYS A 549 -23.13 -18.16 7.60
CA CYS A 549 -23.98 -17.00 7.70
C CYS A 549 -24.62 -16.81 9.08
N GLY A 550 -24.60 -15.58 9.61
CA GLY A 550 -25.62 -15.10 10.53
C GLY A 550 -26.88 -14.58 9.79
N GLU A 551 -27.91 -14.23 10.53
CA GLU A 551 -29.25 -13.83 10.03
C GLU A 551 -29.28 -12.63 9.06
N ASN A 552 -28.17 -11.85 8.94
CA ASN A 552 -28.11 -10.60 8.20
C ASN A 552 -27.50 -10.68 6.80
N LEU A 553 -27.32 -11.90 6.25
CA LEU A 553 -26.67 -12.06 4.96
C LEU A 553 -27.54 -11.69 3.78
N ASN A 554 -27.01 -10.79 2.99
CA ASN A 554 -27.59 -10.42 1.72
C ASN A 554 -27.17 -11.43 0.64
N TYR A 555 -28.12 -11.97 -0.11
CA TYR A 555 -27.85 -12.84 -1.27
C TYR A 555 -26.84 -12.23 -2.27
N ASP A 556 -26.74 -10.89 -2.30
CA ASP A 556 -25.81 -10.19 -3.19
C ASP A 556 -24.34 -10.47 -2.89
N ASP A 557 -23.96 -10.85 -1.66
CA ASP A 557 -22.58 -11.18 -1.32
C ASP A 557 -22.13 -12.52 -1.95
N LYS A 558 -23.08 -13.37 -2.30
CA LYS A 558 -22.82 -14.64 -3.01
C LYS A 558 -22.56 -14.46 -4.49
N LYS A 559 -22.82 -13.25 -5.05
CA LYS A 559 -22.62 -12.96 -6.48
C LYS A 559 -21.15 -12.83 -6.91
N ASP A 560 -20.25 -12.71 -5.96
CA ASP A 560 -18.80 -12.66 -6.21
C ASP A 560 -18.04 -13.69 -5.36
N HIS A 561 -18.67 -14.84 -5.13
CA HIS A 561 -18.08 -15.92 -4.36
C HIS A 561 -17.47 -17.00 -5.27
N TYR A 562 -18.10 -18.16 -5.40
CA TYR A 562 -17.64 -19.25 -6.27
C TYR A 562 -17.77 -18.89 -7.76
N VAL A 563 -18.77 -18.10 -8.09
CA VAL A 563 -19.07 -17.64 -9.44
C VAL A 563 -19.06 -16.12 -9.45
N ARG A 564 -18.39 -15.52 -10.41
CA ARG A 564 -18.42 -14.07 -10.60
C ARG A 564 -19.60 -13.72 -11.51
N TYR A 565 -20.51 -12.88 -11.02
CA TYR A 565 -21.60 -12.31 -11.83
C TYR A 565 -21.10 -11.12 -12.67
N PRO A 566 -21.80 -10.78 -13.77
CA PRO A 566 -21.51 -9.54 -14.51
C PRO A 566 -21.64 -8.30 -13.61
N PHE A 567 -20.78 -7.30 -13.83
CA PHE A 567 -20.76 -6.06 -13.04
C PHE A 567 -22.14 -5.37 -12.93
N ALA A 568 -22.97 -5.46 -13.98
CA ALA A 568 -24.31 -4.90 -13.97
C ALA A 568 -25.21 -5.46 -12.86
N TYR A 569 -24.96 -6.67 -12.39
CA TYR A 569 -25.72 -7.34 -11.32
C TYR A 569 -25.07 -7.23 -9.95
N MET A 570 -23.82 -6.76 -9.84
CA MET A 570 -23.09 -6.57 -8.59
C MET A 570 -23.41 -5.18 -8.01
N LYS A 571 -24.64 -4.99 -7.54
CA LYS A 571 -25.15 -3.67 -7.10
C LYS A 571 -24.82 -3.31 -5.66
N LYS A 572 -24.51 -4.29 -4.83
CA LYS A 572 -24.25 -4.10 -3.41
C LYS A 572 -22.79 -4.37 -3.08
N ARG A 573 -22.31 -3.72 -2.02
CA ARG A 573 -21.02 -3.98 -1.38
C ARG A 573 -21.17 -5.07 -0.33
N PRO A 574 -20.04 -5.68 0.11
CA PRO A 574 -20.04 -6.70 1.16
C PRO A 574 -20.73 -6.25 2.47
N VAL A 575 -21.16 -7.22 3.28
CA VAL A 575 -21.92 -6.97 4.53
C VAL A 575 -21.14 -6.12 5.54
N PHE A 576 -19.81 -6.25 5.59
CA PHE A 576 -18.96 -5.49 6.49
C PHE A 576 -18.78 -4.02 6.07
N THR A 577 -19.34 -3.58 4.94
CA THR A 577 -19.40 -2.15 4.58
C THR A 577 -20.40 -1.44 5.50
N ARG A 578 -20.13 -0.18 5.82
CA ARG A 578 -20.97 0.68 6.66
C ARG A 578 -22.44 0.61 6.25
N GLU A 579 -23.36 0.49 7.22
CA GLU A 579 -24.78 0.48 7.00
C GLU A 579 -25.25 1.74 6.25
N GLY A 580 -26.20 1.56 5.32
CA GLY A 580 -26.69 2.65 4.46
C GLY A 580 -25.82 2.96 3.23
N ARG A 581 -24.56 2.46 3.16
CA ARG A 581 -23.65 2.67 2.02
C ARG A 581 -23.37 1.41 1.20
N ARG A 582 -24.08 0.34 1.45
CA ARG A 582 -23.91 -0.94 0.74
C ARG A 582 -24.29 -0.90 -0.73
N ILE A 583 -25.12 0.05 -1.17
CA ILE A 583 -25.51 0.17 -2.59
C ILE A 583 -24.43 0.92 -3.37
N ARG A 584 -23.87 0.27 -4.40
CA ARG A 584 -22.95 0.91 -5.35
C ARG A 584 -23.73 1.87 -6.23
N LYS A 585 -23.26 3.11 -6.38
CA LYS A 585 -23.82 4.05 -7.36
C LYS A 585 -23.54 3.53 -8.77
N ARG A 586 -24.52 3.67 -9.66
CA ARG A 586 -24.38 3.35 -11.08
C ARG A 586 -23.80 4.53 -11.83
#